data_b27ea23ef82310650fff0de3850ebb50
#
_entry.id   b27ea23ef82310650fff0de3850ebb50
#
_cell.length_a   1.000
_cell.length_b   1.000
_cell.length_c   1.000
_cell.angle_alpha   90.00
_cell.angle_beta   90.00
_cell.angle_gamma   90.00
#
_symmetry.space_group_name_H-M   'P 1'
#
loop_
_entity.id
_entity.type
_entity.pdbx_description
1 polymer ?
#
loop_
_entity_poly.entity_id
_entity_poly.type
_entity_poly.pdbx_seq_one_letter_code
_entity_poly.pdbx_strand_id
1 'polypeptide(L)'
;MLPSLNTEMRQCLKINGMFTTDDVAHAGLEKLQGILEEPHATNSYYNSLAYLHNKPVLREAGHFPPPVKKYNLYFDFEATETFTKNNVSFVYLIGIWDKEEDKYVSFVAKTPEEEIKIFEQFYDYIKDFSDTALYHWTEYEVKKMKNLAGKNPQDAAKLKALCSICYDLKVSVNKQFYLPAPSFSLKAAAPAFGFNWRQDDCGAMDSMVYFTNWLKTGNQDLLNKVLMYNEDDCKAMLVLENKLKEADVLDLKK
;
A
#
# COMPACT_ATOMS: atom_id res chain seq x y z
N MET A 1 15.45 6.60 8.87
CA MET A 1 15.07 5.70 9.98
C MET A 1 14.88 4.32 9.39
N LEU A 2 15.42 3.24 10.01
CA LEU A 2 15.27 1.88 9.49
C LEU A 2 13.88 1.32 9.79
N PRO A 3 13.25 0.60 8.85
CA PRO A 3 11.97 -0.06 9.08
C PRO A 3 12.07 -1.15 10.14
N SER A 4 10.94 -1.47 10.79
CA SER A 4 10.79 -2.58 11.73
C SER A 4 11.58 -2.50 13.05
N LEU A 5 12.18 -1.36 13.40
CA LEU A 5 12.85 -1.15 14.68
C LEU A 5 11.92 -0.46 15.69
N ASN A 6 11.71 -1.09 16.83
CA ASN A 6 11.06 -0.47 17.99
C ASN A 6 12.01 0.47 18.75
N THR A 7 11.51 1.11 19.80
CA THR A 7 12.30 2.06 20.60
C THR A 7 13.48 1.42 21.30
N GLU A 8 13.31 0.21 21.84
CA GLU A 8 14.36 -0.54 22.56
C GLU A 8 15.50 -0.94 21.62
N MET A 9 15.16 -1.49 20.43
CA MET A 9 16.14 -1.84 19.42
C MET A 9 16.96 -0.64 18.95
N ARG A 10 16.31 0.52 18.75
CA ARG A 10 17.00 1.78 18.43
C ARG A 10 17.94 2.23 19.53
N GLN A 11 17.52 2.05 20.79
CA GLN A 11 18.37 2.35 21.95
C GLN A 11 19.60 1.42 22.00
N CYS A 12 19.41 0.13 21.76
CA CYS A 12 20.51 -0.83 21.67
C CYS A 12 21.53 -0.44 20.61
N LEU A 13 21.09 -0.05 19.41
CA LEU A 13 21.99 0.44 18.35
C LEU A 13 22.75 1.69 18.79
N LYS A 14 22.09 2.67 19.41
CA LYS A 14 22.73 3.90 19.91
C LYS A 14 23.79 3.62 20.98
N ILE A 15 23.51 2.75 21.94
CA ILE A 15 24.47 2.34 22.98
C ILE A 15 25.73 1.70 22.34
N ASN A 16 25.58 1.05 21.20
CA ASN A 16 26.68 0.44 20.44
C ASN A 16 27.30 1.39 19.39
N GLY A 17 27.02 2.70 19.47
CA GLY A 17 27.64 3.74 18.65
C GLY A 17 27.04 3.87 17.25
N MET A 18 25.85 3.32 17.00
CA MET A 18 25.15 3.41 15.71
C MET A 18 23.97 4.39 15.81
N PHE A 19 24.15 5.60 15.27
CA PHE A 19 23.19 6.71 15.33
C PHE A 19 22.49 6.94 14.00
N THR A 20 23.12 6.56 12.89
CA THR A 20 22.65 6.76 11.52
C THR A 20 22.45 5.42 10.80
N THR A 21 21.77 5.48 9.66
CA THR A 21 21.61 4.34 8.75
C THR A 21 22.96 3.88 8.20
N ASP A 22 23.86 4.84 7.95
CA ASP A 22 25.22 4.57 7.47
C ASP A 22 26.06 3.83 8.52
N ASP A 23 25.94 4.21 9.80
CA ASP A 23 26.63 3.49 10.89
C ASP A 23 26.21 2.02 10.92
N VAL A 24 24.91 1.75 10.74
CA VAL A 24 24.37 0.38 10.71
C VAL A 24 24.88 -0.39 9.50
N ALA A 25 24.91 0.23 8.32
CA ALA A 25 25.45 -0.40 7.11
C ALA A 25 26.94 -0.77 7.26
N HIS A 26 27.75 0.13 7.82
CA HIS A 26 29.19 -0.07 8.01
C HIS A 26 29.53 -1.01 9.18
N ALA A 27 28.62 -1.19 10.14
CA ALA A 27 28.83 -2.12 11.26
C ALA A 27 28.94 -3.58 10.82
N GLY A 28 28.28 -3.93 9.72
CA GLY A 28 28.25 -5.31 9.21
C GLY A 28 27.24 -6.21 9.93
N LEU A 29 26.82 -7.27 9.24
CA LEU A 29 25.76 -8.17 9.73
C LEU A 29 26.13 -8.88 11.02
N GLU A 30 27.35 -9.41 11.13
CA GLU A 30 27.82 -10.16 12.28
C GLU A 30 27.75 -9.34 13.58
N LYS A 31 28.16 -8.06 13.53
CA LYS A 31 28.07 -7.16 14.69
C LYS A 31 26.60 -6.89 15.06
N LEU A 32 25.73 -6.73 14.08
CA LEU A 32 24.28 -6.51 14.34
C LEU A 32 23.62 -7.74 14.95
N GLN A 33 24.00 -8.94 14.56
CA GLN A 33 23.53 -10.21 15.15
C GLN A 33 23.97 -10.38 16.61
N GLY A 34 25.06 -9.74 17.01
CA GLY A 34 25.47 -9.65 18.41
C GLY A 34 24.68 -8.63 19.26
N ILE A 35 23.87 -7.78 18.62
CA ILE A 35 23.15 -6.67 19.27
C ILE A 35 21.63 -6.82 19.20
N LEU A 36 21.12 -7.32 18.08
CA LEU A 36 19.70 -7.49 17.77
C LEU A 36 19.40 -8.96 17.49
N GLU A 37 18.24 -9.41 17.95
CA GLU A 37 17.73 -10.73 17.59
C GLU A 37 17.30 -10.80 16.11
N GLU A 38 17.35 -12.02 15.53
CA GLU A 38 16.79 -12.26 14.20
C GLU A 38 15.24 -12.22 14.23
N PRO A 39 14.58 -11.70 13.18
CA PRO A 39 15.15 -11.24 11.90
C PRO A 39 15.54 -9.75 11.90
N HIS A 40 15.58 -9.08 13.05
CA HIS A 40 15.81 -7.62 13.14
C HIS A 40 17.23 -7.23 12.73
N ALA A 41 18.23 -8.04 13.11
CA ALA A 41 19.62 -7.81 12.72
C ALA A 41 19.77 -7.84 11.19
N THR A 42 19.30 -8.92 10.55
CA THR A 42 19.33 -9.09 9.09
C THR A 42 18.54 -7.99 8.37
N ASN A 43 17.31 -7.69 8.82
CA ASN A 43 16.50 -6.64 8.21
C ASN A 43 17.15 -5.26 8.33
N SER A 44 17.74 -4.94 9.48
CA SER A 44 18.42 -3.66 9.71
C SER A 44 19.61 -3.49 8.79
N TYR A 45 20.44 -4.52 8.67
CA TYR A 45 21.60 -4.51 7.80
C TYR A 45 21.24 -4.27 6.34
N TYR A 46 20.40 -5.13 5.77
CA TYR A 46 20.08 -5.04 4.34
C TYR A 46 19.24 -3.80 3.99
N ASN A 47 18.35 -3.34 4.87
CA ASN A 47 17.67 -2.05 4.66
C ASN A 47 18.66 -0.88 4.72
N SER A 48 19.67 -0.92 5.58
CA SER A 48 20.69 0.14 5.62
C SER A 48 21.56 0.15 4.37
N LEU A 49 21.89 -1.02 3.81
CA LEU A 49 22.56 -1.11 2.51
C LEU A 49 21.70 -0.56 1.36
N ALA A 50 20.39 -0.86 1.37
CA ALA A 50 19.47 -0.28 0.38
C ALA A 50 19.48 1.26 0.42
N TYR A 51 19.49 1.85 1.62
CA TYR A 51 19.63 3.30 1.80
C TYR A 51 20.99 3.82 1.33
N LEU A 52 22.09 3.18 1.76
CA LEU A 52 23.44 3.61 1.43
C LEU A 52 23.67 3.67 -0.09
N HIS A 53 23.16 2.68 -0.80
CA HIS A 53 23.30 2.59 -2.25
C HIS A 53 22.16 3.25 -3.03
N ASN A 54 21.10 3.70 -2.35
CA ASN A 54 19.86 4.19 -2.95
C ASN A 54 19.29 3.22 -4.01
N LYS A 55 19.33 1.90 -3.71
CA LYS A 55 18.89 0.82 -4.60
C LYS A 55 18.19 -0.27 -3.81
N PRO A 56 17.21 -0.99 -4.40
CA PRO A 56 16.69 -2.20 -3.79
C PRO A 56 17.80 -3.24 -3.59
N VAL A 57 17.77 -3.93 -2.46
CA VAL A 57 18.65 -5.09 -2.20
C VAL A 57 17.80 -6.35 -2.31
N LEU A 58 18.30 -7.36 -3.03
CA LEU A 58 17.59 -8.62 -3.20
C LEU A 58 17.51 -9.38 -1.87
N ARG A 59 16.30 -9.73 -1.47
CA ARG A 59 16.03 -10.56 -0.29
C ARG A 59 15.82 -12.01 -0.69
N GLU A 60 14.82 -12.27 -1.55
CA GLU A 60 14.49 -13.59 -2.06
C GLU A 60 13.89 -13.46 -3.46
N ALA A 61 14.46 -14.17 -4.43
CA ALA A 61 13.99 -14.11 -5.81
C ALA A 61 12.67 -14.88 -6.00
N GLY A 62 11.91 -14.52 -7.04
CA GLY A 62 10.72 -15.25 -7.48
C GLY A 62 9.39 -14.80 -6.89
N HIS A 63 9.37 -13.70 -6.14
CA HIS A 63 8.14 -13.14 -5.57
C HIS A 63 7.60 -11.91 -6.33
N PHE A 64 8.44 -11.32 -7.17
CA PHE A 64 8.13 -10.15 -7.98
C PHE A 64 8.76 -10.29 -9.37
N PRO A 65 8.18 -9.84 -10.47
CA PRO A 65 6.91 -9.13 -10.57
C PRO A 65 5.69 -10.02 -10.39
N PRO A 66 4.50 -9.40 -10.16
CA PRO A 66 3.24 -10.12 -10.14
C PRO A 66 2.92 -10.78 -11.50
N PRO A 67 2.00 -11.75 -11.55
CA PRO A 67 1.57 -12.38 -12.79
C PRO A 67 1.07 -11.34 -13.82
N VAL A 68 1.52 -11.45 -15.05
CA VAL A 68 1.02 -10.59 -16.15
C VAL A 68 -0.38 -11.03 -16.53
N LYS A 69 -1.32 -10.09 -16.51
CA LYS A 69 -2.71 -10.24 -16.95
C LYS A 69 -3.03 -9.24 -18.05
N LYS A 70 -4.08 -9.50 -18.81
CA LYS A 70 -4.54 -8.58 -19.85
C LYS A 70 -5.05 -7.27 -19.24
N TYR A 71 -5.78 -7.36 -18.11
CA TYR A 71 -6.33 -6.20 -17.41
C TYR A 71 -5.67 -6.09 -16.03
N ASN A 72 -4.99 -4.96 -15.79
CA ASN A 72 -4.25 -4.71 -14.57
C ASN A 72 -4.81 -3.45 -13.91
N LEU A 73 -5.51 -3.65 -12.80
CA LEU A 73 -6.25 -2.62 -12.08
C LEU A 73 -5.61 -2.40 -10.70
N TYR A 74 -5.19 -1.18 -10.40
CA TYR A 74 -4.62 -0.79 -9.10
C TYR A 74 -5.72 -0.08 -8.31
N PHE A 75 -6.13 -0.64 -7.20
CA PHE A 75 -7.26 -0.13 -6.45
C PHE A 75 -6.94 0.15 -4.99
N ASP A 76 -7.67 1.10 -4.44
CA ASP A 76 -7.58 1.51 -3.05
C ASP A 76 -8.95 1.94 -2.52
N PHE A 77 -9.17 1.74 -1.20
CA PHE A 77 -10.42 2.06 -0.52
C PHE A 77 -10.23 3.18 0.49
N GLU A 78 -11.15 4.15 0.46
CA GLU A 78 -11.32 5.09 1.56
C GLU A 78 -12.52 4.67 2.42
N ALA A 79 -12.33 4.64 3.72
CA ALA A 79 -13.39 4.27 4.65
C ALA A 79 -13.49 5.23 5.83
N THR A 80 -14.71 5.39 6.34
CA THR A 80 -14.89 6.06 7.63
C THR A 80 -14.39 5.15 8.75
N GLU A 81 -13.64 5.71 9.68
CA GLU A 81 -13.38 5.09 10.96
C GLU A 81 -14.56 5.37 11.93
N THR A 82 -14.53 4.80 13.12
CA THR A 82 -15.59 4.83 14.14
C THR A 82 -15.97 6.22 14.70
N PHE A 83 -15.52 7.31 14.07
CA PHE A 83 -15.81 8.70 14.47
C PHE A 83 -17.13 9.26 13.92
N THR A 84 -17.90 8.48 13.15
CA THR A 84 -19.24 8.88 12.71
C THR A 84 -20.22 8.80 13.89
N LYS A 85 -21.26 9.67 13.90
CA LYS A 85 -22.27 9.77 14.96
C LYS A 85 -22.87 8.42 15.42
N ASN A 86 -22.79 7.38 14.59
CA ASN A 86 -23.37 6.06 14.82
C ASN A 86 -22.31 4.94 14.96
N ASN A 87 -21.00 5.28 15.03
CA ASN A 87 -19.89 4.30 15.11
C ASN A 87 -19.92 3.22 14.00
N VAL A 88 -20.49 3.52 12.83
CA VAL A 88 -20.52 2.61 11.69
C VAL A 88 -19.39 2.97 10.74
N SER A 89 -18.41 2.07 10.63
CA SER A 89 -17.37 2.19 9.59
C SER A 89 -17.89 1.58 8.30
N PHE A 90 -17.78 2.34 7.19
CA PHE A 90 -18.11 1.87 5.84
C PHE A 90 -17.10 2.42 4.82
N VAL A 91 -16.95 1.72 3.72
CA VAL A 91 -16.15 2.15 2.58
C VAL A 91 -16.96 3.20 1.80
N TYR A 92 -16.48 4.44 1.76
CA TYR A 92 -17.17 5.52 1.06
C TYR A 92 -16.63 5.78 -0.34
N LEU A 93 -15.42 5.28 -0.64
CA LEU A 93 -14.81 5.43 -1.96
C LEU A 93 -14.06 4.15 -2.32
N ILE A 94 -14.29 3.68 -3.53
CA ILE A 94 -13.45 2.71 -4.23
C ILE A 94 -12.84 3.43 -5.40
N GLY A 95 -11.51 3.55 -5.45
CA GLY A 95 -10.79 4.09 -6.60
C GLY A 95 -10.02 3.00 -7.32
N ILE A 96 -9.91 3.15 -8.63
CA ILE A 96 -9.23 2.21 -9.53
C ILE A 96 -8.42 3.00 -10.54
N TRP A 97 -7.13 2.71 -10.64
CA TRP A 97 -6.35 3.08 -11.80
C TRP A 97 -6.36 1.91 -12.80
N ASP A 98 -7.05 2.09 -13.93
CA ASP A 98 -7.07 1.14 -15.04
C ASP A 98 -5.84 1.40 -15.92
N LYS A 99 -4.86 0.49 -15.86
CA LYS A 99 -3.59 0.64 -16.56
C LYS A 99 -3.74 0.62 -18.08
N GLU A 100 -4.62 -0.22 -18.60
CA GLU A 100 -4.83 -0.41 -20.02
C GLU A 100 -5.57 0.77 -20.65
N GLU A 101 -6.51 1.37 -19.92
CA GLU A 101 -7.28 2.54 -20.37
C GLU A 101 -6.61 3.86 -19.97
N ASP A 102 -5.53 3.79 -19.17
CA ASP A 102 -4.80 4.93 -18.60
C ASP A 102 -5.72 5.96 -17.94
N LYS A 103 -6.64 5.48 -17.10
CA LYS A 103 -7.65 6.34 -16.46
C LYS A 103 -7.93 5.94 -15.02
N TYR A 104 -8.31 6.94 -14.24
CA TYR A 104 -8.89 6.76 -12.93
C TYR A 104 -10.41 6.62 -12.98
N VAL A 105 -10.93 5.63 -12.28
CA VAL A 105 -12.37 5.39 -12.11
C VAL A 105 -12.67 5.34 -10.62
N SER A 106 -13.79 5.92 -10.20
CA SER A 106 -14.17 5.92 -8.80
C SER A 106 -15.65 5.66 -8.59
N PHE A 107 -15.97 5.00 -7.48
CA PHE A 107 -17.33 4.74 -7.01
C PHE A 107 -17.47 5.30 -5.61
N VAL A 108 -18.47 6.18 -5.38
CA VAL A 108 -18.64 6.91 -4.11
C VAL A 108 -19.98 6.55 -3.47
N ALA A 109 -19.95 6.12 -2.21
CA ALA A 109 -21.10 5.92 -1.35
C ALA A 109 -21.22 7.11 -0.38
N LYS A 110 -22.40 7.69 -0.26
CA LYS A 110 -22.66 8.82 0.65
C LYS A 110 -23.12 8.35 2.02
N THR A 111 -23.67 7.14 2.10
CA THR A 111 -24.19 6.54 3.33
C THR A 111 -23.77 5.08 3.44
N PRO A 112 -23.80 4.48 4.67
CA PRO A 112 -23.49 3.06 4.85
C PRO A 112 -24.36 2.12 4.00
N GLU A 113 -25.61 2.51 3.72
CA GLU A 113 -26.55 1.70 2.92
C GLU A 113 -26.14 1.66 1.43
N GLU A 114 -25.38 2.64 0.97
CA GLU A 114 -24.87 2.69 -0.39
C GLU A 114 -23.54 1.90 -0.55
N GLU A 115 -22.92 1.45 0.54
CA GLU A 115 -21.63 0.73 0.49
C GLU A 115 -21.69 -0.48 -0.44
N ILE A 116 -22.69 -1.34 -0.29
CA ILE A 116 -22.80 -2.54 -1.13
C ILE A 116 -22.93 -2.20 -2.62
N LYS A 117 -23.63 -1.10 -2.95
CA LYS A 117 -23.82 -0.66 -4.33
C LYS A 117 -22.52 -0.29 -5.03
N ILE A 118 -21.58 0.37 -4.32
CA ILE A 118 -20.28 0.70 -4.93
C ILE A 118 -19.44 -0.54 -5.15
N PHE A 119 -19.58 -1.59 -4.33
CA PHE A 119 -18.94 -2.89 -4.58
C PHE A 119 -19.57 -3.65 -5.75
N GLU A 120 -20.89 -3.52 -5.97
CA GLU A 120 -21.54 -4.04 -7.19
C GLU A 120 -21.02 -3.33 -8.43
N GLN A 121 -20.93 -2.00 -8.41
CA GLN A 121 -20.34 -1.22 -9.51
C GLN A 121 -18.88 -1.63 -9.77
N PHE A 122 -18.09 -1.88 -8.73
CA PHE A 122 -16.73 -2.38 -8.86
C PHE A 122 -16.70 -3.76 -9.51
N TYR A 123 -17.55 -4.68 -9.07
CA TYR A 123 -17.68 -6.01 -9.68
C TYR A 123 -18.05 -5.92 -11.16
N ASP A 124 -19.03 -5.09 -11.50
CA ASP A 124 -19.52 -4.92 -12.87
C ASP A 124 -18.50 -4.22 -13.79
N TYR A 125 -17.54 -3.49 -13.21
CA TYR A 125 -16.43 -2.88 -13.94
C TYR A 125 -15.42 -3.91 -14.48
N ILE A 126 -15.33 -5.09 -13.87
CA ILE A 126 -14.38 -6.14 -14.27
C ILE A 126 -14.83 -6.78 -15.59
N LYS A 127 -14.06 -6.56 -16.66
CA LYS A 127 -14.37 -7.05 -18.01
C LYS A 127 -14.24 -8.57 -18.15
N ASP A 128 -13.22 -9.15 -17.51
CA ASP A 128 -12.90 -10.57 -17.56
C ASP A 128 -12.17 -11.01 -16.29
N PHE A 129 -12.85 -11.73 -15.40
CA PHE A 129 -12.28 -12.21 -14.14
C PHE A 129 -11.12 -13.19 -14.34
N SER A 130 -11.09 -13.94 -15.44
CA SER A 130 -10.02 -14.91 -15.71
C SER A 130 -8.70 -14.26 -16.09
N ASP A 131 -8.75 -13.07 -16.71
CA ASP A 131 -7.58 -12.35 -17.21
C ASP A 131 -7.46 -10.93 -16.62
N THR A 132 -7.94 -10.74 -15.40
CA THR A 132 -7.79 -9.51 -14.60
C THR A 132 -6.97 -9.79 -13.35
N ALA A 133 -6.12 -8.83 -12.96
CA ALA A 133 -5.50 -8.76 -11.64
C ALA A 133 -5.89 -7.45 -10.96
N LEU A 134 -6.31 -7.54 -9.70
CA LEU A 134 -6.60 -6.42 -8.82
C LEU A 134 -5.42 -6.23 -7.86
N TYR A 135 -4.62 -5.20 -8.07
CA TYR A 135 -3.45 -4.89 -7.25
C TYR A 135 -3.82 -3.93 -6.13
N HIS A 136 -3.41 -4.27 -4.91
CA HIS A 136 -3.57 -3.46 -3.71
C HIS A 136 -2.28 -3.48 -2.88
N TRP A 137 -2.17 -2.56 -1.90
CA TRP A 137 -0.93 -2.42 -1.13
C TRP A 137 -0.94 -3.11 0.23
N THR A 138 -2.10 -3.45 0.77
CA THR A 138 -2.22 -4.13 2.07
C THR A 138 -3.36 -5.13 2.06
N GLU A 139 -3.46 -5.95 3.09
CA GLU A 139 -4.59 -6.86 3.27
C GLU A 139 -5.91 -6.14 3.65
N TYR A 140 -5.88 -4.81 3.84
CA TYR A 140 -7.01 -4.02 4.31
C TYR A 140 -8.22 -4.14 3.39
N GLU A 141 -8.02 -3.97 2.09
CA GLU A 141 -9.05 -4.03 1.05
C GLU A 141 -9.73 -5.40 1.01
N VAL A 142 -8.93 -6.46 1.02
CA VAL A 142 -9.43 -7.84 1.02
C VAL A 142 -10.16 -8.15 2.34
N LYS A 143 -9.68 -7.68 3.48
CA LYS A 143 -10.36 -7.81 4.78
C LYS A 143 -11.72 -7.10 4.78
N LYS A 144 -11.79 -5.87 4.24
CA LYS A 144 -13.05 -5.12 4.12
C LYS A 144 -14.06 -5.89 3.26
N MET A 145 -13.68 -6.37 2.07
CA MET A 145 -14.55 -7.19 1.20
C MET A 145 -15.02 -8.48 1.88
N LYS A 146 -14.16 -9.21 2.58
CA LYS A 146 -14.53 -10.42 3.32
C LYS A 146 -15.51 -10.14 4.45
N ASN A 147 -15.30 -9.07 5.20
CA ASN A 147 -16.19 -8.65 6.27
C ASN A 147 -17.57 -8.24 5.72
N LEU A 148 -17.58 -7.51 4.61
CA LEU A 148 -18.82 -7.10 3.94
C LEU A 148 -19.59 -8.32 3.40
N ALA A 149 -18.89 -9.30 2.81
CA ALA A 149 -19.49 -10.56 2.36
C ALA A 149 -20.15 -11.36 3.50
N GLY A 150 -19.56 -11.34 4.68
CA GLY A 150 -20.16 -11.96 5.88
C GLY A 150 -21.45 -11.29 6.36
N LYS A 151 -21.57 -9.97 6.12
CA LYS A 151 -22.77 -9.18 6.50
C LYS A 151 -23.85 -9.19 5.42
N ASN A 152 -23.50 -9.44 4.15
CA ASN A 152 -24.37 -9.39 3.00
C ASN A 152 -24.33 -10.72 2.22
N PRO A 153 -25.03 -11.78 2.70
CA PRO A 153 -24.97 -13.12 2.08
C PRO A 153 -25.38 -13.14 0.61
N GLN A 154 -26.32 -12.26 0.19
CA GLN A 154 -26.79 -12.16 -1.20
C GLN A 154 -25.68 -11.71 -2.16
N ASP A 155 -24.72 -10.90 -1.70
CA ASP A 155 -23.62 -10.34 -2.51
C ASP A 155 -22.28 -11.03 -2.26
N ALA A 156 -22.28 -12.01 -1.34
CA ALA A 156 -21.06 -12.71 -0.94
C ALA A 156 -20.31 -13.36 -2.11
N ALA A 157 -21.03 -13.84 -3.13
CA ALA A 157 -20.42 -14.46 -4.32
C ALA A 157 -19.62 -13.42 -5.13
N LYS A 158 -20.16 -12.22 -5.37
CA LYS A 158 -19.49 -11.13 -6.07
C LYS A 158 -18.25 -10.66 -5.32
N LEU A 159 -18.37 -10.43 -4.00
CA LEU A 159 -17.25 -10.00 -3.16
C LEU A 159 -16.13 -11.04 -3.08
N LYS A 160 -16.47 -12.35 -3.03
CA LYS A 160 -15.50 -13.44 -3.09
C LYS A 160 -14.80 -13.50 -4.45
N ALA A 161 -15.53 -13.26 -5.55
CA ALA A 161 -14.94 -13.22 -6.89
C ALA A 161 -13.90 -12.08 -7.00
N LEU A 162 -14.21 -10.87 -6.52
CA LEU A 162 -13.24 -9.77 -6.43
C LEU A 162 -12.00 -10.18 -5.61
N CYS A 163 -12.20 -10.75 -4.41
CA CYS A 163 -11.08 -11.21 -3.57
C CYS A 163 -10.20 -12.26 -4.26
N SER A 164 -10.76 -13.10 -5.14
CA SER A 164 -10.02 -14.19 -5.79
C SER A 164 -9.00 -13.73 -6.83
N ILE A 165 -9.16 -12.53 -7.36
CA ILE A 165 -8.25 -11.92 -8.35
C ILE A 165 -7.37 -10.81 -7.75
N CYS A 166 -7.43 -10.63 -6.41
CA CYS A 166 -6.59 -9.67 -5.70
C CYS A 166 -5.14 -10.15 -5.58
N TYR A 167 -4.22 -9.21 -5.70
CA TYR A 167 -2.79 -9.41 -5.54
C TYR A 167 -2.19 -8.35 -4.62
N ASP A 168 -1.67 -8.77 -3.47
CA ASP A 168 -1.00 -7.89 -2.50
C ASP A 168 0.42 -7.57 -2.97
N LEU A 169 0.60 -6.39 -3.56
CA LEU A 169 1.91 -5.90 -4.03
C LEU A 169 2.90 -5.74 -2.88
N LYS A 170 2.45 -5.26 -1.72
CA LYS A 170 3.33 -5.07 -0.56
C LYS A 170 3.95 -6.38 -0.10
N VAL A 171 3.17 -7.45 -0.06
CA VAL A 171 3.66 -8.77 0.33
C VAL A 171 4.71 -9.26 -0.65
N SER A 172 4.45 -9.14 -1.95
CA SER A 172 5.37 -9.53 -3.02
C SER A 172 6.67 -8.74 -2.98
N VAL A 173 6.58 -7.42 -2.90
CA VAL A 173 7.72 -6.52 -2.81
C VAL A 173 8.55 -6.79 -1.55
N ASN A 174 7.90 -6.91 -0.39
CA ASN A 174 8.58 -7.13 0.88
C ASN A 174 9.28 -8.50 0.98
N LYS A 175 8.76 -9.53 0.30
CA LYS A 175 9.44 -10.82 0.20
C LYS A 175 10.67 -10.76 -0.67
N GLN A 176 10.63 -10.00 -1.76
CA GLN A 176 11.72 -9.97 -2.74
C GLN A 176 12.79 -8.93 -2.45
N PHE A 177 12.44 -7.80 -1.81
CA PHE A 177 13.35 -6.65 -1.69
C PHE A 177 13.45 -6.09 -0.27
N TYR A 178 14.63 -5.57 0.05
CA TYR A 178 14.82 -4.51 1.03
C TYR A 178 14.83 -3.19 0.26
N LEU A 179 14.02 -2.22 0.68
CA LEU A 179 13.83 -0.96 -0.04
C LEU A 179 14.64 0.19 0.60
N PRO A 180 15.07 1.18 -0.17
CA PRO A 180 15.66 2.43 0.33
C PRO A 180 14.55 3.36 0.89
N ALA A 181 13.74 2.85 1.82
CA ALA A 181 12.57 3.54 2.34
C ALA A 181 12.43 3.36 3.86
N PRO A 182 11.95 4.40 4.60
CA PRO A 182 11.86 4.36 6.07
C PRO A 182 10.83 3.36 6.60
N SER A 183 9.92 2.89 5.76
CA SER A 183 8.97 1.81 6.06
C SER A 183 8.42 1.19 4.76
N PHE A 184 7.67 0.09 4.90
CA PHE A 184 6.93 -0.55 3.80
C PHE A 184 5.50 0.00 3.63
N SER A 185 5.16 1.18 4.16
CA SER A 185 3.94 1.87 3.75
C SER A 185 4.11 2.43 2.34
N LEU A 186 3.02 2.53 1.56
CA LEU A 186 3.08 3.06 0.19
C LEU A 186 3.65 4.48 0.19
N LYS A 187 3.20 5.33 1.12
CA LYS A 187 3.68 6.71 1.30
C LYS A 187 5.16 6.83 1.64
N ALA A 188 5.75 5.80 2.23
CA ALA A 188 7.18 5.81 2.52
C ALA A 188 8.01 5.18 1.38
N ALA A 189 7.45 4.19 0.68
CA ALA A 189 8.15 3.46 -0.36
C ALA A 189 8.14 4.19 -1.72
N ALA A 190 6.99 4.68 -2.17
CA ALA A 190 6.84 5.25 -3.50
C ALA A 190 7.72 6.50 -3.77
N PRO A 191 7.98 7.41 -2.81
CA PRO A 191 8.90 8.52 -3.03
C PRO A 191 10.34 8.10 -3.36
N ALA A 192 10.83 6.99 -2.80
CA ALA A 192 12.15 6.46 -3.13
C ALA A 192 12.26 6.00 -4.60
N PHE A 193 11.14 5.84 -5.28
CA PHE A 193 11.03 5.47 -6.69
C PHE A 193 10.47 6.60 -7.56
N GLY A 194 10.47 7.85 -7.03
CA GLY A 194 10.15 9.07 -7.79
C GLY A 194 8.67 9.41 -7.87
N PHE A 195 7.80 8.77 -7.09
CA PHE A 195 6.39 9.16 -6.99
C PHE A 195 6.18 10.12 -5.82
N ASN A 196 5.49 11.24 -6.08
CA ASN A 196 5.07 12.20 -5.06
C ASN A 196 3.58 12.46 -5.21
N TRP A 197 2.88 12.51 -4.08
CA TRP A 197 1.45 12.86 -4.05
C TRP A 197 1.27 14.33 -4.45
N ARG A 198 0.20 14.62 -5.18
CA ARG A 198 -0.16 16.01 -5.55
C ARG A 198 -0.58 16.86 -4.35
N GLN A 199 -0.92 16.21 -3.23
CA GLN A 199 -1.29 16.84 -1.96
C GLN A 199 -0.32 16.36 -0.87
N ASP A 200 0.69 17.18 -0.56
CA ASP A 200 1.77 16.83 0.38
C ASP A 200 1.27 16.55 1.81
N ASP A 201 0.23 17.26 2.24
CA ASP A 201 -0.30 17.21 3.61
C ASP A 201 -1.59 16.38 3.74
N CYS A 202 -1.97 15.59 2.74
CA CYS A 202 -3.19 14.78 2.79
C CYS A 202 -2.88 13.34 3.20
N GLY A 203 -3.54 12.87 4.25
CA GLY A 203 -3.56 11.50 4.72
C GLY A 203 -4.97 10.92 4.79
N ALA A 204 -5.09 9.67 5.21
CA ALA A 204 -6.39 9.00 5.37
C ALA A 204 -7.35 9.77 6.31
N MET A 205 -6.82 10.42 7.36
CA MET A 205 -7.62 11.25 8.26
C MET A 205 -8.15 12.50 7.55
N ASP A 206 -7.32 13.14 6.73
CA ASP A 206 -7.71 14.35 5.99
C ASP A 206 -8.74 14.02 4.91
N SER A 207 -8.57 12.89 4.19
CA SER A 207 -9.54 12.35 3.23
C SER A 207 -10.92 12.19 3.89
N MET A 208 -10.99 11.57 5.08
CA MET A 208 -12.22 11.38 5.83
C MET A 208 -12.85 12.72 6.29
N VAL A 209 -12.03 13.70 6.72
CA VAL A 209 -12.49 15.05 7.08
C VAL A 209 -13.07 15.77 5.87
N TYR A 210 -12.39 15.73 4.72
CA TYR A 210 -12.87 16.31 3.47
C TYR A 210 -14.19 15.66 3.01
N PHE A 211 -14.26 14.34 3.04
CA PHE A 211 -15.48 13.61 2.72
C PHE A 211 -16.67 14.02 3.61
N THR A 212 -16.44 14.03 4.94
CA THR A 212 -17.50 14.41 5.90
C THR A 212 -17.98 15.85 5.71
N ASN A 213 -17.07 16.77 5.42
CA ASN A 213 -17.40 18.16 5.16
C ASN A 213 -18.09 18.35 3.80
N TRP A 214 -17.70 17.58 2.77
CA TRP A 214 -18.43 17.56 1.51
C TRP A 214 -19.88 17.13 1.70
N LEU A 215 -20.14 16.06 2.46
CA LEU A 215 -21.52 15.62 2.75
C LEU A 215 -22.35 16.70 3.44
N LYS A 216 -21.73 17.53 4.31
CA LYS A 216 -22.42 18.60 5.03
C LYS A 216 -22.68 19.85 4.20
N THR A 217 -21.74 20.19 3.33
CA THR A 217 -21.71 21.51 2.66
C THR A 217 -22.04 21.45 1.18
N GLY A 218 -21.92 20.27 0.56
CA GLY A 218 -22.00 20.11 -0.91
C GLY A 218 -20.82 20.70 -1.68
N ASN A 219 -19.76 21.17 -0.99
CA ASN A 219 -18.60 21.78 -1.65
C ASN A 219 -17.81 20.73 -2.44
N GLN A 220 -17.92 20.80 -3.77
CA GLN A 220 -17.29 19.84 -4.70
C GLN A 220 -15.76 19.81 -4.62
N ASP A 221 -15.10 20.91 -4.24
CA ASP A 221 -13.64 20.94 -4.10
C ASP A 221 -13.14 19.98 -3.02
N LEU A 222 -13.95 19.74 -1.97
CA LEU A 222 -13.62 18.79 -0.93
C LEU A 222 -13.66 17.34 -1.44
N LEU A 223 -14.68 17.00 -2.23
CA LEU A 223 -14.72 15.69 -2.89
C LEU A 223 -13.57 15.52 -3.88
N ASN A 224 -13.25 16.55 -4.66
CA ASN A 224 -12.13 16.51 -5.61
C ASN A 224 -10.80 16.24 -4.90
N LYS A 225 -10.59 16.76 -3.70
CA LYS A 225 -9.40 16.46 -2.87
C LYS A 225 -9.36 14.98 -2.46
N VAL A 226 -10.49 14.42 -2.03
CA VAL A 226 -10.60 12.99 -1.69
C VAL A 226 -10.28 12.12 -2.90
N LEU A 227 -10.88 12.42 -4.06
CA LEU A 227 -10.67 11.67 -5.30
C LEU A 227 -9.19 11.75 -5.75
N MET A 228 -8.58 12.94 -5.68
CA MET A 228 -7.19 13.15 -6.05
C MET A 228 -6.23 12.35 -5.14
N TYR A 229 -6.50 12.32 -3.84
CA TYR A 229 -5.70 11.57 -2.88
C TYR A 229 -5.75 10.06 -3.19
N ASN A 230 -6.94 9.51 -3.36
CA ASN A 230 -7.13 8.08 -3.68
C ASN A 230 -6.59 7.71 -5.08
N GLU A 231 -6.74 8.60 -6.08
CA GLU A 231 -6.12 8.42 -7.40
C GLU A 231 -4.60 8.30 -7.28
N ASP A 232 -3.97 9.15 -6.44
CA ASP A 232 -2.53 9.12 -6.23
C ASP A 232 -2.10 7.84 -5.53
N ASP A 233 -2.87 7.31 -4.56
CA ASP A 233 -2.58 6.03 -3.91
C ASP A 233 -2.63 4.87 -4.94
N CYS A 234 -3.62 4.85 -5.83
CA CYS A 234 -3.68 3.86 -6.92
C CYS A 234 -2.49 3.98 -7.90
N LYS A 235 -2.15 5.20 -8.32
CA LYS A 235 -1.01 5.46 -9.22
C LYS A 235 0.34 5.15 -8.59
N ALA A 236 0.50 5.42 -7.31
CA ALA A 236 1.74 5.14 -6.58
C ALA A 236 2.12 3.66 -6.65
N MET A 237 1.14 2.76 -6.57
CA MET A 237 1.36 1.31 -6.72
C MET A 237 1.88 0.96 -8.11
N LEU A 238 1.27 1.49 -9.17
CA LEU A 238 1.70 1.27 -10.56
C LEU A 238 3.12 1.80 -10.79
N VAL A 239 3.43 3.02 -10.33
CA VAL A 239 4.75 3.61 -10.52
C VAL A 239 5.81 2.81 -9.77
N LEU A 240 5.54 2.44 -8.52
CA LEU A 240 6.45 1.63 -7.71
C LEU A 240 6.70 0.26 -8.36
N GLU A 241 5.67 -0.42 -8.85
CA GLU A 241 5.81 -1.69 -9.54
C GLU A 241 6.69 -1.56 -10.79
N ASN A 242 6.41 -0.57 -11.66
CA ASN A 242 7.19 -0.37 -12.89
C ASN A 242 8.66 -0.04 -12.57
N LYS A 243 8.91 0.83 -11.61
CA LYS A 243 10.27 1.19 -11.19
C LYS A 243 11.04 0.02 -10.58
N LEU A 244 10.38 -0.84 -9.82
CA LEU A 244 11.01 -2.05 -9.28
C LEU A 244 11.32 -3.09 -10.36
N LYS A 245 10.51 -3.18 -11.43
CA LYS A 245 10.80 -4.05 -12.60
C LYS A 245 12.05 -3.62 -13.35
N GLU A 246 12.30 -2.31 -13.40
CA GLU A 246 13.43 -1.69 -14.11
C GLU A 246 14.66 -1.48 -13.21
N ALA A 247 14.52 -1.69 -11.89
CA ALA A 247 15.55 -1.34 -10.92
C ALA A 247 16.82 -2.17 -11.10
N ASP A 248 17.96 -1.50 -10.96
CA ASP A 248 19.26 -2.16 -10.73
C ASP A 248 19.30 -2.64 -9.27
N VAL A 249 19.08 -3.93 -9.08
CA VAL A 249 18.96 -4.58 -7.77
C VAL A 249 20.32 -5.09 -7.30
N LEU A 250 20.70 -4.74 -6.07
CA LEU A 250 21.91 -5.27 -5.45
C LEU A 250 21.67 -6.73 -5.01
N ASP A 251 22.39 -7.65 -5.63
CA ASP A 251 22.43 -9.06 -5.24
C ASP A 251 23.73 -9.32 -4.47
N LEU A 252 23.65 -9.33 -3.14
CA LEU A 252 24.81 -9.52 -2.26
C LEU A 252 25.12 -10.99 -1.97
N LYS A 253 24.43 -11.93 -2.65
CA LYS A 253 24.70 -13.38 -2.58
C LYS A 253 25.60 -13.85 -3.73
N LYS A 254 25.91 -12.96 -4.66
CA LYS A 254 26.89 -13.14 -5.72
C LYS A 254 28.22 -12.49 -5.33
#